data_e7960a956025cb04809273054f443634
#
_entry.id   e7960a956025cb04809273054f443634
#
_cell.length_a   1.000
_cell.length_b   1.000
_cell.length_c   1.000
_cell.angle_alpha   90.00
_cell.angle_beta   90.00
_cell.angle_gamma   90.00
#
_symmetry.space_group_name_H-M   'P 1'
#
loop_
_entity.id
_entity.type
_entity.pdbx_description
1 polymer ?
#
loop_
_entity_poly.entity_id
_entity_poly.type
_entity_poly.pdbx_seq_one_letter_code
_entity_poly.pdbx_strand_id
1 'polypeptide(L)'
;GVHVAVGYALANAILVEGDNSNIIIDTTGTIETAEEVKKLFDEINSNPVGAIIYTHNHADHTYGATVFAEGSNPEIYAHSSTGEYLSRVIGILRPIISSRSNRMFGNALPKEEVENNGIGPFLEIGRDGRRPGLLYPTKTFDDKLKFEVGGIEIELFHAPGETNDQLFVWIPEKKALFPGDNFYKTFPNLYTIRGTPYRDLAGWVNSIDMMRYLEPEYLIPSHTRPLEGRANIYNKLTTYRDGIQYVHDQTVRLMNLGLGPDEIAEKLILPKHLGDSPFLKEFYGSPAWSAKNVFSGYLGWFDGNPSTLKPLPKKEESENFIKLVGGWDNLFEIAENSYMEGGFQWALQLTDYLLRLRPNDEKTELLRQSCLIALGNQES
;
A
#
# COMPACT_ATOMS: atom_id res chain seq x y z
N GLY A 1 -20.31 -3.00 21.29
CA GLY A 1 -18.91 -3.40 21.18
C GLY A 1 -18.25 -2.94 19.89
N VAL A 2 -16.97 -3.26 19.73
CA VAL A 2 -16.21 -3.10 18.49
C VAL A 2 -15.52 -4.44 18.19
N HIS A 3 -15.75 -4.99 17.02
CA HIS A 3 -15.24 -6.31 16.63
C HIS A 3 -14.46 -6.19 15.31
N VAL A 4 -13.34 -6.88 15.23
CA VAL A 4 -12.40 -6.77 14.09
C VAL A 4 -12.16 -8.15 13.48
N ALA A 5 -12.46 -8.30 12.21
CA ALA A 5 -12.17 -9.53 11.46
C ALA A 5 -10.71 -9.49 10.98
N VAL A 6 -9.79 -10.00 11.80
CA VAL A 6 -8.34 -10.00 11.49
C VAL A 6 -7.94 -11.31 10.84
N GLY A 7 -7.29 -11.24 9.67
CA GLY A 7 -6.71 -12.41 9.00
C GLY A 7 -7.67 -13.14 8.05
N TYR A 8 -8.86 -12.63 7.82
CA TYR A 8 -9.81 -13.15 6.84
C TYR A 8 -9.55 -12.65 5.42
N ALA A 9 -9.07 -11.43 5.31
CA ALA A 9 -8.70 -10.77 4.08
C ALA A 9 -7.38 -10.02 4.25
N LEU A 10 -6.89 -9.38 3.18
CA LEU A 10 -5.74 -8.48 3.26
C LEU A 10 -6.02 -7.34 4.23
N ALA A 11 -7.16 -6.66 4.07
CA ALA A 11 -7.64 -5.65 5.00
C ALA A 11 -8.67 -6.23 5.99
N ASN A 12 -8.71 -5.67 7.20
CA ASN A 12 -9.72 -5.96 8.21
C ASN A 12 -11.04 -5.30 7.84
N ALA A 13 -12.17 -5.98 8.09
CA ALA A 13 -13.46 -5.32 8.23
C ALA A 13 -13.79 -5.17 9.73
N ILE A 14 -14.46 -4.09 10.10
CA ILE A 14 -14.71 -3.76 11.49
C ILE A 14 -16.22 -3.54 11.70
N LEU A 15 -16.78 -4.23 12.68
CA LEU A 15 -18.15 -4.06 13.15
C LEU A 15 -18.15 -3.16 14.41
N VAL A 16 -18.95 -2.10 14.37
CA VAL A 16 -19.32 -1.34 15.57
C VAL A 16 -20.79 -1.57 15.84
N GLU A 17 -21.08 -2.15 17.01
CA GLU A 17 -22.45 -2.42 17.44
C GLU A 17 -23.15 -1.12 17.88
N GLY A 18 -24.31 -0.85 17.32
CA GLY A 18 -25.24 0.18 17.81
C GLY A 18 -26.52 -0.46 18.38
N ASP A 19 -27.38 0.38 18.97
CA ASP A 19 -28.58 -0.06 19.69
C ASP A 19 -29.60 -0.79 18.78
N ASN A 20 -29.77 -0.29 17.54
CA ASN A 20 -30.76 -0.81 16.59
C ASN A 20 -30.21 -0.96 15.16
N SER A 21 -28.99 -0.56 14.91
CA SER A 21 -28.30 -0.74 13.65
C SER A 21 -26.79 -0.73 13.85
N ASN A 22 -26.08 -1.53 13.06
CA ASN A 22 -24.64 -1.70 13.09
C ASN A 22 -23.95 -0.75 12.11
N ILE A 23 -22.66 -0.49 12.35
CA ILE A 23 -21.79 0.26 11.45
C ILE A 23 -20.66 -0.65 11.01
N ILE A 24 -20.36 -0.65 9.71
CA ILE A 24 -19.22 -1.37 9.14
C ILE A 24 -18.17 -0.36 8.69
N ILE A 25 -16.94 -0.52 9.15
CA ILE A 25 -15.79 0.26 8.68
C ILE A 25 -14.92 -0.67 7.85
N ASP A 26 -14.77 -0.35 6.57
CA ASP A 26 -14.17 -1.14 5.49
C ASP A 26 -14.84 -2.52 5.29
N THR A 27 -14.79 -3.05 4.05
CA THR A 27 -15.67 -4.14 3.63
C THR A 27 -14.94 -5.34 3.04
N THR A 28 -13.62 -5.44 3.19
CA THR A 28 -12.79 -6.45 2.53
C THR A 28 -12.70 -6.28 1.00
N GLY A 29 -11.97 -7.19 0.33
CA GLY A 29 -11.61 -7.08 -1.09
C GLY A 29 -12.48 -7.89 -2.06
N THR A 30 -13.37 -8.77 -1.57
CA THR A 30 -14.21 -9.63 -2.43
C THR A 30 -15.55 -9.94 -1.78
N ILE A 31 -16.53 -10.30 -2.60
CA ILE A 31 -17.83 -10.78 -2.14
C ILE A 31 -17.65 -11.99 -1.24
N GLU A 32 -16.87 -12.96 -1.68
CA GLU A 32 -16.70 -14.25 -0.99
C GLU A 32 -16.12 -14.08 0.42
N THR A 33 -15.11 -13.21 0.57
CA THR A 33 -14.56 -12.94 1.91
C THR A 33 -15.50 -12.09 2.76
N ALA A 34 -16.21 -11.17 2.14
CA ALA A 34 -17.22 -10.38 2.85
C ALA A 34 -18.37 -11.25 3.38
N GLU A 35 -18.79 -12.28 2.65
CA GLU A 35 -19.80 -13.26 3.10
C GLU A 35 -19.32 -14.05 4.33
N GLU A 36 -18.06 -14.49 4.34
CA GLU A 36 -17.45 -15.15 5.50
C GLU A 36 -17.44 -14.23 6.72
N VAL A 37 -16.99 -12.99 6.56
CA VAL A 37 -16.90 -12.01 7.65
C VAL A 37 -18.29 -11.57 8.12
N LYS A 38 -19.22 -11.33 7.19
CA LYS A 38 -20.60 -10.95 7.55
C LYS A 38 -21.27 -12.01 8.40
N LYS A 39 -21.11 -13.29 8.05
CA LYS A 39 -21.66 -14.40 8.84
C LYS A 39 -21.17 -14.36 10.29
N LEU A 40 -19.89 -14.11 10.52
CA LEU A 40 -19.34 -13.98 11.88
C LEU A 40 -19.89 -12.76 12.61
N PHE A 41 -20.05 -11.63 11.91
CA PHE A 41 -20.61 -10.43 12.51
C PHE A 41 -22.10 -10.60 12.86
N ASP A 42 -22.88 -11.30 12.01
CA ASP A 42 -24.28 -11.60 12.28
C ASP A 42 -24.46 -12.54 13.49
N GLU A 43 -23.49 -13.42 13.77
CA GLU A 43 -23.47 -14.26 14.98
C GLU A 43 -23.22 -13.42 16.25
N ILE A 44 -22.51 -12.29 16.14
CA ILE A 44 -22.25 -11.36 17.25
C ILE A 44 -23.44 -10.43 17.47
N ASN A 45 -23.88 -9.76 16.40
CA ASN A 45 -25.00 -8.83 16.43
C ASN A 45 -25.72 -8.81 15.07
N SER A 46 -26.96 -9.27 15.05
CA SER A 46 -27.79 -9.40 13.84
C SER A 46 -28.60 -8.14 13.49
N ASN A 47 -28.33 -7.00 14.15
CA ASN A 47 -28.94 -5.74 13.76
C ASN A 47 -28.60 -5.38 12.30
N PRO A 48 -29.51 -4.73 11.57
CA PRO A 48 -29.23 -4.31 10.20
C PRO A 48 -28.05 -3.34 10.15
N VAL A 49 -27.30 -3.32 9.05
CA VAL A 49 -26.25 -2.35 8.82
C VAL A 49 -26.88 -0.99 8.48
N GLY A 50 -26.67 0.00 9.33
CA GLY A 50 -27.16 1.38 9.14
C GLY A 50 -26.18 2.27 8.39
N ALA A 51 -24.89 1.99 8.51
CA ALA A 51 -23.85 2.73 7.81
C ALA A 51 -22.69 1.83 7.40
N ILE A 52 -22.11 2.13 6.23
CA ILE A 52 -20.80 1.63 5.79
C ILE A 52 -19.88 2.85 5.68
N ILE A 53 -18.65 2.75 6.17
CA ILE A 53 -17.65 3.81 6.08
C ILE A 53 -16.45 3.25 5.33
N TYR A 54 -16.09 3.84 4.20
CA TYR A 54 -14.83 3.58 3.52
C TYR A 54 -13.75 4.52 4.05
N THR A 55 -12.68 3.95 4.57
CA THR A 55 -11.53 4.76 5.00
C THR A 55 -10.85 5.40 3.80
N HIS A 56 -10.82 4.73 2.66
CA HIS A 56 -10.28 5.23 1.40
C HIS A 56 -10.66 4.32 0.20
N ASN A 57 -10.19 4.67 -1.00
CA ASN A 57 -10.61 4.07 -2.26
C ASN A 57 -9.98 2.70 -2.61
N HIS A 58 -9.07 2.14 -1.82
CA HIS A 58 -8.45 0.88 -2.19
C HIS A 58 -9.45 -0.28 -2.21
N ALA A 59 -9.19 -1.22 -3.10
CA ALA A 59 -10.12 -2.30 -3.42
C ALA A 59 -10.35 -3.27 -2.24
N ASP A 60 -9.35 -3.50 -1.43
CA ASP A 60 -9.41 -4.35 -0.24
C ASP A 60 -10.21 -3.74 0.93
N HIS A 61 -10.65 -2.49 0.80
CA HIS A 61 -11.55 -1.81 1.76
C HIS A 61 -12.97 -1.64 1.24
N THR A 62 -13.18 -1.75 -0.10
CA THR A 62 -14.44 -1.32 -0.73
C THR A 62 -15.18 -2.41 -1.50
N TYR A 63 -14.53 -3.53 -1.87
CA TYR A 63 -15.09 -4.49 -2.81
C TYR A 63 -16.00 -5.56 -2.18
N GLY A 64 -16.20 -5.57 -0.87
CA GLY A 64 -17.18 -6.42 -0.20
C GLY A 64 -18.51 -5.72 0.13
N ALA A 65 -18.69 -4.46 -0.24
CA ALA A 65 -19.77 -3.61 0.22
C ALA A 65 -21.19 -4.12 -0.09
N THR A 66 -21.39 -4.75 -1.26
CA THR A 66 -22.71 -5.30 -1.63
C THR A 66 -23.21 -6.32 -0.63
N VAL A 67 -22.32 -7.10 -0.02
CA VAL A 67 -22.66 -8.13 0.98
C VAL A 67 -23.16 -7.49 2.28
N PHE A 68 -22.44 -6.49 2.78
CA PHE A 68 -22.81 -5.79 4.01
C PHE A 68 -24.04 -4.91 3.84
N ALA A 69 -24.36 -4.47 2.62
CA ALA A 69 -25.56 -3.67 2.32
C ALA A 69 -26.80 -4.54 2.10
N GLU A 70 -26.66 -5.86 1.96
CA GLU A 70 -27.77 -6.74 1.67
C GLU A 70 -28.84 -6.70 2.78
N GLY A 71 -30.09 -6.47 2.38
CA GLY A 71 -31.25 -6.44 3.28
C GLY A 71 -31.42 -5.15 4.10
N SER A 72 -30.51 -4.18 4.05
CA SER A 72 -30.59 -2.97 4.88
C SER A 72 -30.47 -1.63 4.15
N ASN A 73 -29.85 -1.61 2.96
CA ASN A 73 -29.62 -0.38 2.17
C ASN A 73 -28.99 0.76 2.99
N PRO A 74 -27.80 0.55 3.60
CA PRO A 74 -27.14 1.55 4.45
C PRO A 74 -26.66 2.77 3.66
N GLU A 75 -26.50 3.91 4.34
CA GLU A 75 -25.72 5.00 3.78
C GLU A 75 -24.22 4.63 3.75
N ILE A 76 -23.54 4.98 2.66
CA ILE A 76 -22.11 4.72 2.46
C ILE A 76 -21.36 6.04 2.53
N TYR A 77 -20.57 6.18 3.59
CA TYR A 77 -19.80 7.39 3.88
C TYR A 77 -18.38 7.28 3.36
N ALA A 78 -17.90 8.33 2.71
CA ALA A 78 -16.51 8.45 2.25
C ALA A 78 -16.11 9.92 2.04
N HIS A 79 -14.83 10.18 1.82
CA HIS A 79 -14.38 11.50 1.36
C HIS A 79 -14.92 11.82 -0.04
N SER A 80 -15.15 13.11 -0.36
CA SER A 80 -15.76 13.55 -1.62
C SER A 80 -15.02 13.07 -2.87
N SER A 81 -13.70 12.94 -2.82
CA SER A 81 -12.89 12.47 -3.94
C SER A 81 -12.84 10.95 -4.13
N THR A 82 -13.35 10.15 -3.17
CA THR A 82 -13.27 8.69 -3.22
C THR A 82 -13.87 8.11 -4.50
N GLY A 83 -15.03 8.62 -4.92
CA GLY A 83 -15.71 8.16 -6.15
C GLY A 83 -14.87 8.38 -7.42
N GLU A 84 -14.13 9.48 -7.51
CA GLU A 84 -13.22 9.76 -8.63
C GLU A 84 -12.06 8.76 -8.65
N TYR A 85 -11.41 8.50 -7.49
CA TYR A 85 -10.31 7.55 -7.40
C TYR A 85 -10.74 6.12 -7.72
N LEU A 86 -11.89 5.68 -7.22
CA LEU A 86 -12.49 4.40 -7.60
C LEU A 86 -12.65 4.29 -9.12
N SER A 87 -13.26 5.30 -9.75
CA SER A 87 -13.49 5.33 -11.21
C SER A 87 -12.18 5.32 -12.00
N ARG A 88 -11.14 6.02 -11.53
CA ARG A 88 -9.82 6.06 -12.16
C ARG A 88 -9.15 4.69 -12.15
N VAL A 89 -9.14 4.01 -11.01
CA VAL A 89 -8.46 2.71 -10.85
C VAL A 89 -9.21 1.61 -11.60
N ILE A 90 -10.54 1.54 -11.44
CA ILE A 90 -11.38 0.50 -12.04
C ILE A 90 -11.55 0.71 -13.56
N GLY A 91 -11.67 1.97 -13.99
CA GLY A 91 -11.90 2.33 -15.39
C GLY A 91 -10.61 2.48 -16.17
N ILE A 92 -9.94 3.63 -16.00
CA ILE A 92 -8.85 4.07 -16.90
C ILE A 92 -7.58 3.24 -16.74
N LEU A 93 -7.18 2.93 -15.51
CA LEU A 93 -5.88 2.32 -15.21
C LEU A 93 -5.95 0.81 -14.92
N ARG A 94 -7.13 0.22 -14.94
CA ARG A 94 -7.35 -1.18 -14.55
C ARG A 94 -6.37 -2.17 -15.17
N PRO A 95 -6.11 -2.18 -16.49
CA PRO A 95 -5.23 -3.20 -17.09
C PRO A 95 -3.81 -3.15 -16.53
N ILE A 96 -3.23 -1.95 -16.42
CA ILE A 96 -1.85 -1.80 -15.95
C ILE A 96 -1.75 -2.00 -14.44
N ILE A 97 -2.69 -1.46 -13.66
CA ILE A 97 -2.70 -1.61 -12.21
C ILE A 97 -2.90 -3.08 -11.83
N SER A 98 -3.84 -3.80 -12.46
CA SER A 98 -4.04 -5.24 -12.20
C SER A 98 -2.79 -6.05 -12.51
N SER A 99 -2.14 -5.81 -13.67
CA SER A 99 -0.91 -6.51 -14.04
C SER A 99 0.23 -6.28 -13.04
N ARG A 100 0.40 -5.04 -12.57
CA ARG A 100 1.45 -4.69 -11.61
C ARG A 100 1.12 -5.19 -10.20
N SER A 101 -0.16 -5.14 -9.79
CA SER A 101 -0.63 -5.69 -8.51
C SER A 101 -0.41 -7.19 -8.43
N ASN A 102 -0.75 -7.94 -9.49
CA ASN A 102 -0.52 -9.38 -9.55
C ASN A 102 0.96 -9.76 -9.30
N ARG A 103 1.89 -8.94 -9.77
CA ARG A 103 3.33 -9.14 -9.52
C ARG A 103 3.73 -8.73 -8.11
N MET A 104 3.25 -7.58 -7.64
CA MET A 104 3.57 -7.04 -6.31
C MET A 104 3.09 -7.96 -5.19
N PHE A 105 1.89 -8.52 -5.33
CA PHE A 105 1.25 -9.35 -4.31
C PHE A 105 1.45 -10.86 -4.54
N GLY A 106 2.24 -11.25 -5.53
CA GLY A 106 2.51 -12.65 -5.82
C GLY A 106 1.28 -13.45 -6.27
N ASN A 107 0.26 -12.80 -6.87
CA ASN A 107 -1.00 -13.47 -7.23
C ASN A 107 -0.86 -14.55 -8.31
N ALA A 108 0.26 -14.57 -9.05
CA ALA A 108 0.60 -15.62 -10.01
C ALA A 108 1.30 -16.82 -9.37
N LEU A 109 1.73 -16.72 -8.12
CA LEU A 109 2.37 -17.81 -7.38
C LEU A 109 1.33 -18.79 -6.85
N PRO A 110 1.66 -20.08 -6.69
CA PRO A 110 0.87 -21.02 -5.91
C PRO A 110 0.57 -20.46 -4.51
N LYS A 111 -0.61 -20.76 -3.97
CA LYS A 111 -1.05 -20.19 -2.68
C LYS A 111 -0.13 -20.58 -1.54
N GLU A 112 0.43 -21.78 -1.60
CA GLU A 112 1.38 -22.35 -0.62
C GLU A 112 2.75 -21.67 -0.63
N GLU A 113 3.08 -20.93 -1.67
CA GLU A 113 4.33 -20.17 -1.78
C GLU A 113 4.19 -18.72 -1.31
N VAL A 114 2.97 -18.28 -0.96
CA VAL A 114 2.70 -16.93 -0.47
C VAL A 114 2.40 -17.00 1.02
N GLU A 115 3.37 -16.67 1.88
CA GLU A 115 3.17 -16.66 3.33
C GLU A 115 2.20 -15.55 3.74
N ASN A 116 2.48 -14.32 3.34
CA ASN A 116 1.65 -13.13 3.59
C ASN A 116 2.11 -11.96 2.70
N ASN A 117 1.40 -10.84 2.76
CA ASN A 117 1.74 -9.62 2.03
C ASN A 117 2.31 -8.50 2.91
N GLY A 118 2.84 -8.82 4.08
CA GLY A 118 3.45 -7.87 5.01
C GLY A 118 2.47 -7.06 5.88
N ILE A 119 1.23 -6.89 5.42
CA ILE A 119 0.15 -6.16 6.12
C ILE A 119 -1.07 -7.03 6.42
N GLY A 120 -1.14 -8.19 5.86
CA GLY A 120 -2.24 -9.16 6.00
C GLY A 120 -1.91 -10.46 5.28
N PRO A 121 -2.87 -11.42 5.18
CA PRO A 121 -2.63 -12.72 4.55
C PRO A 121 -2.16 -12.57 3.10
N PHE A 122 -3.06 -12.52 2.14
CA PHE A 122 -2.75 -12.30 0.72
C PHE A 122 -3.88 -11.51 0.04
N LEU A 123 -3.54 -10.82 -1.04
CA LEU A 123 -4.54 -10.10 -1.82
C LEU A 123 -5.37 -11.11 -2.63
N GLU A 124 -6.65 -11.19 -2.31
CA GLU A 124 -7.58 -12.16 -2.92
C GLU A 124 -8.17 -11.69 -4.25
N ILE A 125 -8.09 -10.40 -4.52
CA ILE A 125 -8.68 -9.77 -5.70
C ILE A 125 -8.06 -10.35 -6.97
N GLY A 126 -8.92 -10.94 -7.82
CA GLY A 126 -8.50 -11.56 -9.08
C GLY A 126 -7.99 -13.00 -8.97
N ARG A 127 -8.02 -13.61 -7.76
CA ARG A 127 -7.74 -15.04 -7.54
C ARG A 127 -9.02 -15.87 -7.57
N ASP A 128 -8.93 -17.10 -8.02
CA ASP A 128 -9.95 -18.16 -7.87
C ASP A 128 -11.38 -17.75 -8.30
N GLY A 129 -11.51 -16.83 -9.26
CA GLY A 129 -12.81 -16.32 -9.71
C GLY A 129 -13.54 -15.43 -8.70
N ARG A 130 -12.88 -14.98 -7.63
CA ARG A 130 -13.45 -14.06 -6.64
C ARG A 130 -13.89 -12.74 -7.25
N ARG A 131 -15.02 -12.22 -6.81
CA ARG A 131 -15.75 -11.12 -7.44
C ARG A 131 -15.74 -9.86 -6.60
N PRO A 132 -15.60 -8.68 -7.22
CA PRO A 132 -15.81 -7.42 -6.54
C PRO A 132 -17.30 -7.15 -6.33
N GLY A 133 -17.68 -6.65 -5.16
CA GLY A 133 -19.01 -6.17 -4.80
C GLY A 133 -18.99 -4.71 -4.37
N LEU A 134 -18.46 -3.83 -5.23
CA LEU A 134 -18.34 -2.40 -4.95
C LEU A 134 -19.71 -1.71 -4.98
N LEU A 135 -19.93 -0.82 -4.01
CA LEU A 135 -20.96 0.22 -4.03
C LEU A 135 -20.29 1.61 -3.97
N TYR A 136 -20.82 2.57 -4.72
CA TYR A 136 -20.31 3.95 -4.64
C TYR A 136 -20.83 4.65 -3.38
N PRO A 137 -20.05 5.61 -2.81
CA PRO A 137 -20.49 6.41 -1.68
C PRO A 137 -21.81 7.15 -1.95
N THR A 138 -22.71 7.17 -0.95
CA THR A 138 -23.99 7.91 -1.00
C THR A 138 -23.93 9.20 -0.20
N LYS A 139 -23.03 9.29 0.77
CA LYS A 139 -22.76 10.46 1.60
C LYS A 139 -21.27 10.79 1.56
N THR A 140 -20.95 12.00 1.15
CA THR A 140 -19.56 12.45 1.08
C THR A 140 -19.35 13.75 1.84
N PHE A 141 -18.10 14.01 2.23
CA PHE A 141 -17.66 15.21 2.93
C PHE A 141 -16.25 15.61 2.49
N ASP A 142 -15.83 16.84 2.79
CA ASP A 142 -14.49 17.32 2.44
C ASP A 142 -13.52 17.29 3.63
N ASP A 143 -13.78 18.05 4.72
CA ASP A 143 -12.83 18.17 5.84
C ASP A 143 -13.21 17.33 7.03
N LYS A 144 -14.43 17.48 7.55
CA LYS A 144 -14.96 16.80 8.72
C LYS A 144 -16.47 16.57 8.58
N LEU A 145 -16.92 15.42 9.05
CA LEU A 145 -18.34 15.09 9.18
C LEU A 145 -18.62 14.50 10.56
N LYS A 146 -19.73 14.94 11.19
CA LYS A 146 -20.26 14.37 12.43
C LYS A 146 -21.68 13.91 12.19
N PHE A 147 -21.99 12.68 12.62
CA PHE A 147 -23.33 12.10 12.50
C PHE A 147 -23.52 11.00 13.54
N GLU A 148 -24.73 10.47 13.63
CA GLU A 148 -25.10 9.42 14.57
C GLU A 148 -25.78 8.27 13.81
N VAL A 149 -25.42 7.03 14.16
CA VAL A 149 -26.05 5.80 13.66
C VAL A 149 -26.16 4.81 14.81
N GLY A 150 -27.37 4.24 15.02
CA GLY A 150 -27.61 3.26 16.06
C GLY A 150 -27.25 3.76 17.48
N GLY A 151 -27.43 5.06 17.76
CA GLY A 151 -27.07 5.67 19.04
C GLY A 151 -25.58 5.94 19.22
N ILE A 152 -24.75 5.66 18.21
CA ILE A 152 -23.30 5.90 18.24
C ILE A 152 -22.97 7.20 17.50
N GLU A 153 -22.36 8.15 18.21
CA GLU A 153 -21.81 9.36 17.62
C GLU A 153 -20.49 9.05 16.92
N ILE A 154 -20.37 9.46 15.63
CA ILE A 154 -19.22 9.22 14.78
C ILE A 154 -18.70 10.53 14.23
N GLU A 155 -17.40 10.71 14.28
CA GLU A 155 -16.70 11.81 13.62
C GLU A 155 -15.74 11.26 12.57
N LEU A 156 -15.88 11.72 11.33
CA LEU A 156 -14.95 11.45 10.23
C LEU A 156 -14.08 12.67 9.99
N PHE A 157 -12.79 12.44 9.79
CA PHE A 157 -11.83 13.50 9.48
C PHE A 157 -11.08 13.14 8.20
N HIS A 158 -11.04 14.06 7.25
CA HIS A 158 -10.12 13.94 6.11
C HIS A 158 -8.69 13.97 6.61
N ALA A 159 -7.92 12.97 6.25
CA ALA A 159 -6.57 12.74 6.76
C ALA A 159 -5.71 12.11 5.66
N PRO A 160 -5.32 12.89 4.63
CA PRO A 160 -4.56 12.35 3.51
C PRO A 160 -3.24 11.72 3.98
N GLY A 161 -2.89 10.60 3.38
CA GLY A 161 -1.71 9.82 3.74
C GLY A 161 -1.46 8.72 2.73
N GLU A 162 -1.87 7.49 3.00
CA GLU A 162 -1.76 6.40 2.03
C GLU A 162 -2.45 6.74 0.71
N THR A 163 -3.59 7.40 0.78
CA THR A 163 -4.25 7.99 -0.39
C THR A 163 -4.70 9.42 -0.07
N ASN A 164 -5.00 10.19 -1.13
CA ASN A 164 -5.44 11.57 -0.96
C ASN A 164 -6.87 11.69 -0.42
N ASP A 165 -7.69 10.65 -0.56
CA ASP A 165 -9.06 10.56 -0.03
C ASP A 165 -9.13 9.84 1.32
N GLN A 166 -8.00 9.50 1.91
CA GLN A 166 -7.92 8.83 3.20
C GLN A 166 -8.62 9.65 4.28
N LEU A 167 -9.43 8.97 5.08
CA LEU A 167 -10.03 9.50 6.30
C LEU A 167 -9.69 8.62 7.50
N PHE A 168 -9.83 9.14 8.69
CA PHE A 168 -9.94 8.33 9.89
C PHE A 168 -11.30 8.52 10.56
N VAL A 169 -11.75 7.47 11.28
CA VAL A 169 -12.98 7.47 12.05
C VAL A 169 -12.64 7.62 13.53
N TRP A 170 -13.36 8.50 14.21
CA TRP A 170 -13.28 8.69 15.67
C TRP A 170 -14.63 8.45 16.31
N ILE A 171 -14.66 7.61 17.35
CA ILE A 171 -15.84 7.38 18.21
C ILE A 171 -15.51 7.90 19.61
N PRO A 172 -15.93 9.14 19.95
CA PRO A 172 -15.52 9.83 21.17
C PRO A 172 -15.86 9.07 22.46
N GLU A 173 -17.08 8.53 22.57
CA GLU A 173 -17.57 7.82 23.75
C GLU A 173 -16.76 6.55 24.05
N LYS A 174 -16.24 5.89 23.01
CA LYS A 174 -15.42 4.68 23.11
C LYS A 174 -13.93 4.99 23.15
N LYS A 175 -13.54 6.25 22.91
CA LYS A 175 -12.14 6.66 22.68
C LYS A 175 -11.44 5.75 21.66
N ALA A 176 -12.16 5.35 20.64
CA ALA A 176 -11.72 4.43 19.60
C ALA A 176 -11.42 5.18 18.32
N LEU A 177 -10.21 5.00 17.80
CA LEU A 177 -9.69 5.59 16.57
C LEU A 177 -9.46 4.49 15.53
N PHE A 178 -9.96 4.71 14.32
CA PHE A 178 -9.81 3.83 13.17
C PHE A 178 -9.04 4.58 12.09
N PRO A 179 -7.73 4.40 12.00
CA PRO A 179 -6.86 5.21 11.15
C PRO A 179 -6.91 4.85 9.67
N GLY A 180 -7.65 3.80 9.28
CA GLY A 180 -7.53 3.19 7.96
C GLY A 180 -6.10 2.71 7.74
N ASP A 181 -5.54 3.02 6.57
CA ASP A 181 -4.18 2.65 6.19
C ASP A 181 -3.12 3.71 6.55
N ASN A 182 -3.52 4.76 7.24
CA ASN A 182 -2.55 5.71 7.77
C ASN A 182 -1.67 5.14 8.88
N PHE A 183 -2.03 3.96 9.39
CA PHE A 183 -1.21 3.25 10.39
C PHE A 183 -1.44 1.74 10.31
N TYR A 184 -0.35 0.98 10.27
CA TYR A 184 -0.30 -0.48 10.44
C TYR A 184 1.09 -0.91 10.92
N LYS A 185 1.26 -2.19 11.31
CA LYS A 185 2.49 -2.66 11.97
C LYS A 185 3.57 -3.08 10.96
N THR A 186 4.01 -2.16 10.11
CA THR A 186 5.18 -2.29 9.22
C THR A 186 5.56 -0.92 8.70
N PHE A 187 6.70 -0.79 8.00
CA PHE A 187 7.06 0.46 7.36
C PHE A 187 5.97 0.87 6.35
N PRO A 188 5.48 2.14 6.41
CA PRO A 188 4.37 2.58 5.58
C PRO A 188 4.71 2.53 4.09
N ASN A 189 3.71 2.21 3.30
CA ASN A 189 3.83 2.17 1.85
C ASN A 189 3.79 3.59 1.27
N LEU A 190 4.82 4.38 1.55
CA LEU A 190 4.94 5.77 1.08
C LEU A 190 5.05 5.86 -0.44
N TYR A 191 5.43 4.77 -1.09
CA TYR A 191 5.33 4.56 -2.52
C TYR A 191 5.03 3.08 -2.81
N THR A 192 4.04 2.82 -3.65
CA THR A 192 3.71 1.46 -4.06
C THR A 192 4.17 1.16 -5.49
N ILE A 193 4.90 0.04 -5.66
CA ILE A 193 5.46 -0.37 -6.96
C ILE A 193 4.40 -0.73 -8.01
N ARG A 194 3.15 -1.03 -7.61
CA ARG A 194 2.03 -1.19 -8.55
C ARG A 194 1.63 0.12 -9.26
N GLY A 195 1.99 1.26 -8.67
CA GLY A 195 1.66 2.60 -9.15
C GLY A 195 0.62 3.29 -8.28
N THR A 196 0.85 4.57 -8.02
CA THR A 196 -0.02 5.42 -7.19
C THR A 196 0.13 6.89 -7.61
N PRO A 197 -0.86 7.75 -7.39
CA PRO A 197 -0.62 9.18 -7.30
C PRO A 197 0.45 9.50 -6.25
N TYR A 198 1.05 10.68 -6.32
CA TYR A 198 1.99 11.12 -5.30
C TYR A 198 1.34 11.06 -3.91
N ARG A 199 2.00 10.42 -2.97
CA ARG A 199 1.65 10.39 -1.56
C ARG A 199 2.45 11.48 -0.86
N ASP A 200 1.75 12.50 -0.35
CA ASP A 200 2.39 13.60 0.36
C ASP A 200 2.76 13.20 1.79
N LEU A 201 4.06 13.00 2.02
CA LEU A 201 4.56 12.56 3.32
C LEU A 201 4.35 13.63 4.41
N ALA A 202 4.44 14.91 4.06
CA ALA A 202 4.20 16.00 5.01
C ALA A 202 2.72 16.04 5.43
N GLY A 203 1.80 15.85 4.48
CA GLY A 203 0.37 15.69 4.73
C GLY A 203 0.08 14.48 5.62
N TRP A 204 0.74 13.34 5.37
CA TRP A 204 0.57 12.13 6.18
C TRP A 204 1.06 12.33 7.62
N VAL A 205 2.20 13.00 7.82
CA VAL A 205 2.69 13.39 9.15
C VAL A 205 1.64 14.22 9.90
N ASN A 206 1.05 15.24 9.26
CA ASN A 206 -0.01 16.06 9.85
C ASN A 206 -1.25 15.22 10.21
N SER A 207 -1.64 14.28 9.37
CA SER A 207 -2.76 13.37 9.64
C SER A 207 -2.52 12.50 10.87
N ILE A 208 -1.30 11.99 11.06
CA ILE A 208 -0.95 11.24 12.27
C ILE A 208 -0.92 12.15 13.51
N ASP A 209 -0.45 13.39 13.37
CA ASP A 209 -0.49 14.35 14.47
C ASP A 209 -1.93 14.66 14.92
N MET A 210 -2.88 14.80 13.98
CA MET A 210 -4.31 14.92 14.31
C MET A 210 -4.80 13.73 15.14
N MET A 211 -4.44 12.50 14.75
CA MET A 211 -4.79 11.29 15.49
C MET A 211 -4.19 11.24 16.90
N ARG A 212 -2.94 11.68 17.05
CA ARG A 212 -2.25 11.75 18.37
C ARG A 212 -2.93 12.71 19.32
N TYR A 213 -3.43 13.85 18.82
CA TYR A 213 -4.13 14.85 19.65
C TYR A 213 -5.49 14.38 20.19
N LEU A 214 -6.10 13.35 19.61
CA LEU A 214 -7.33 12.74 20.11
C LEU A 214 -7.10 11.86 21.35
N GLU A 215 -5.84 11.50 21.65
CA GLU A 215 -5.46 10.66 22.79
C GLU A 215 -6.29 9.36 22.91
N PRO A 216 -6.38 8.53 21.83
CA PRO A 216 -7.22 7.34 21.85
C PRO A 216 -6.77 6.29 22.87
N GLU A 217 -7.74 5.57 23.45
CA GLU A 217 -7.50 4.38 24.27
C GLU A 217 -7.42 3.10 23.42
N TYR A 218 -8.05 3.12 22.23
CA TYR A 218 -8.05 2.02 21.25
C TYR A 218 -7.69 2.55 19.87
N LEU A 219 -6.73 1.90 19.22
CA LEU A 219 -6.34 2.16 17.82
C LEU A 219 -6.61 0.89 17.01
N ILE A 220 -7.55 0.96 16.07
CA ILE A 220 -8.07 -0.16 15.31
C ILE A 220 -7.75 0.04 13.82
N PRO A 221 -6.57 -0.37 13.33
CA PRO A 221 -6.18 -0.18 11.93
C PRO A 221 -6.92 -1.14 11.00
N SER A 222 -7.01 -0.76 9.73
CA SER A 222 -7.58 -1.61 8.68
C SER A 222 -6.65 -2.75 8.25
N HIS A 223 -5.40 -2.75 8.70
CA HIS A 223 -4.45 -3.87 8.60
C HIS A 223 -3.80 -4.15 9.95
N THR A 224 -3.39 -5.42 10.14
CA THR A 224 -2.77 -5.90 11.37
C THR A 224 -3.72 -5.88 12.60
N ARG A 225 -3.19 -6.01 13.80
CA ARG A 225 -3.99 -6.13 15.03
C ARG A 225 -4.21 -4.78 15.71
N PRO A 226 -5.35 -4.57 16.37
CA PRO A 226 -5.60 -3.39 17.21
C PRO A 226 -4.54 -3.20 18.32
N LEU A 227 -4.41 -1.96 18.76
CA LEU A 227 -3.59 -1.55 19.90
C LEU A 227 -4.46 -0.94 21.01
N GLU A 228 -4.05 -1.12 22.24
CA GLU A 228 -4.72 -0.61 23.43
C GLU A 228 -3.77 0.22 24.30
N GLY A 229 -4.36 1.17 25.02
CA GLY A 229 -3.70 2.02 26.00
C GLY A 229 -3.13 3.31 25.43
N ARG A 230 -3.60 4.46 25.92
CA ARG A 230 -3.27 5.80 25.46
C ARG A 230 -1.77 6.03 25.27
N ALA A 231 -0.97 5.76 26.30
CA ALA A 231 0.48 5.98 26.25
C ALA A 231 1.17 5.07 25.20
N ASN A 232 0.75 3.82 25.08
CA ASN A 232 1.27 2.90 24.08
C ASN A 232 0.94 3.39 22.67
N ILE A 233 -0.32 3.73 22.42
CA ILE A 233 -0.78 4.24 21.11
C ILE A 233 -0.07 5.54 20.75
N TYR A 234 0.02 6.49 21.68
CA TYR A 234 0.74 7.75 21.47
C TYR A 234 2.19 7.52 21.04
N ASN A 235 2.90 6.62 21.72
CA ASN A 235 4.28 6.28 21.41
C ASN A 235 4.41 5.61 20.03
N LYS A 236 3.48 4.71 19.67
CA LYS A 236 3.52 4.02 18.35
C LYS A 236 3.21 4.98 17.21
N LEU A 237 2.18 5.82 17.36
CA LEU A 237 1.88 6.86 16.38
C LEU A 237 3.04 7.84 16.24
N THR A 238 3.71 8.21 17.34
CA THR A 238 4.91 9.06 17.31
C THR A 238 6.04 8.42 16.53
N THR A 239 6.38 7.18 16.85
CA THR A 239 7.45 6.44 16.12
C THR A 239 7.14 6.34 14.62
N TYR A 240 5.90 6.04 14.27
CA TYR A 240 5.47 5.89 12.88
C TYR A 240 5.54 7.23 12.13
N ARG A 241 5.01 8.28 12.72
CA ARG A 241 5.07 9.66 12.25
C ARG A 241 6.51 10.12 12.04
N ASP A 242 7.40 9.87 13.02
CA ASP A 242 8.80 10.26 12.96
C ASP A 242 9.56 9.49 11.86
N GLY A 243 9.20 8.23 11.62
CA GLY A 243 9.73 7.45 10.49
C GLY A 243 9.39 8.08 9.14
N ILE A 244 8.14 8.48 8.95
CA ILE A 244 7.66 9.14 7.72
C ILE A 244 8.36 10.51 7.56
N GLN A 245 8.38 11.31 8.63
CA GLN A 245 9.00 12.63 8.60
C GLN A 245 10.51 12.55 8.35
N TYR A 246 11.18 11.59 8.94
CA TYR A 246 12.61 11.38 8.71
C TYR A 246 12.92 11.14 7.22
N VAL A 247 12.15 10.25 6.58
CA VAL A 247 12.32 9.98 5.14
C VAL A 247 12.09 11.24 4.31
N HIS A 248 11.03 11.98 4.61
CA HIS A 248 10.74 13.25 3.95
C HIS A 248 11.92 14.24 4.11
N ASP A 249 12.27 14.56 5.35
CA ASP A 249 13.24 15.63 5.66
C ASP A 249 14.65 15.29 5.16
N GLN A 250 15.09 14.02 5.30
CA GLN A 250 16.39 13.60 4.79
C GLN A 250 16.42 13.60 3.26
N THR A 251 15.34 13.19 2.59
CA THR A 251 15.26 13.27 1.14
C THR A 251 15.40 14.72 0.67
N VAL A 252 14.59 15.62 1.25
CA VAL A 252 14.67 17.07 0.91
C VAL A 252 16.05 17.64 1.18
N ARG A 253 16.67 17.28 2.30
CA ARG A 253 18.04 17.70 2.63
C ARG A 253 19.05 17.25 1.56
N LEU A 254 18.97 15.99 1.12
CA LEU A 254 19.88 15.44 0.12
C LEU A 254 19.61 16.01 -1.27
N MET A 255 18.34 16.28 -1.63
CA MET A 255 17.98 17.03 -2.85
C MET A 255 18.62 18.40 -2.88
N ASN A 256 18.57 19.12 -1.76
CA ASN A 256 19.21 20.47 -1.63
C ASN A 256 20.74 20.41 -1.69
N LEU A 257 21.36 19.25 -1.51
CA LEU A 257 22.79 19.02 -1.77
C LEU A 257 23.09 18.62 -3.21
N GLY A 258 22.07 18.56 -4.08
CA GLY A 258 22.21 18.26 -5.51
C GLY A 258 22.25 16.78 -5.86
N LEU A 259 21.87 15.86 -4.94
CA LEU A 259 21.86 14.43 -5.23
C LEU A 259 20.64 14.06 -6.06
N GLY A 260 20.82 13.09 -6.97
CA GLY A 260 19.76 12.48 -7.75
C GLY A 260 18.97 11.41 -6.96
N PRO A 261 17.83 10.94 -7.49
CA PRO A 261 16.93 10.05 -6.76
C PRO A 261 17.55 8.69 -6.37
N ASP A 262 18.44 8.15 -7.20
CA ASP A 262 19.12 6.88 -6.92
C ASP A 262 20.18 7.06 -5.83
N GLU A 263 20.98 8.11 -5.88
CA GLU A 263 21.98 8.44 -4.86
C GLU A 263 21.36 8.72 -3.49
N ILE A 264 20.18 9.36 -3.49
CA ILE A 264 19.41 9.61 -2.27
C ILE A 264 18.91 8.29 -1.67
N ALA A 265 18.35 7.41 -2.51
CA ALA A 265 17.84 6.11 -2.07
C ALA A 265 18.95 5.24 -1.44
N GLU A 266 20.18 5.29 -1.98
CA GLU A 266 21.35 4.58 -1.43
C GLU A 266 21.80 5.14 -0.07
N LYS A 267 21.67 6.44 0.14
CA LYS A 267 22.16 7.14 1.35
C LYS A 267 21.14 7.24 2.47
N LEU A 268 19.85 7.00 2.17
CA LEU A 268 18.77 7.16 3.13
C LEU A 268 18.66 5.90 3.98
N ILE A 269 19.20 5.96 5.18
CA ILE A 269 19.15 4.89 6.18
C ILE A 269 18.42 5.42 7.40
N LEU A 270 17.43 4.68 7.89
CA LEU A 270 16.74 5.02 9.13
C LEU A 270 17.70 4.99 10.31
N PRO A 271 17.65 5.97 11.21
CA PRO A 271 18.44 5.91 12.44
C PRO A 271 18.01 4.70 13.29
N LYS A 272 18.97 4.16 14.05
CA LYS A 272 18.79 2.90 14.77
C LYS A 272 17.49 2.82 15.58
N HIS A 273 17.13 3.87 16.31
CA HIS A 273 15.91 3.88 17.15
C HIS A 273 14.61 3.80 16.33
N LEU A 274 14.59 4.22 15.08
CA LEU A 274 13.47 4.03 14.16
C LEU A 274 13.57 2.68 13.45
N GLY A 275 14.73 2.33 12.91
CA GLY A 275 14.95 1.07 12.18
C GLY A 275 14.79 -0.19 13.04
N ASP A 276 15.01 -0.11 14.35
CA ASP A 276 14.78 -1.21 15.29
C ASP A 276 13.29 -1.39 15.64
N SER A 277 12.43 -0.39 15.34
CA SER A 277 11.01 -0.46 15.65
C SER A 277 10.32 -1.57 14.85
N PRO A 278 9.54 -2.45 15.50
CA PRO A 278 8.75 -3.45 14.78
C PRO A 278 7.62 -2.85 13.92
N PHE A 279 7.32 -1.55 14.10
CA PHE A 279 6.34 -0.80 13.31
C PHE A 279 6.95 -0.12 12.08
N LEU A 280 8.28 -0.22 11.88
CA LEU A 280 9.00 0.36 10.74
C LEU A 280 9.90 -0.67 10.04
N LYS A 281 9.59 -1.97 10.15
CA LYS A 281 10.24 -3.02 9.35
C LYS A 281 9.71 -3.00 7.91
N GLU A 282 10.60 -3.24 6.96
CA GLU A 282 10.34 -3.12 5.51
C GLU A 282 9.61 -4.35 4.92
N PHE A 283 8.53 -4.80 5.58
CA PHE A 283 7.74 -5.92 5.06
C PHE A 283 6.76 -5.51 3.95
N TYR A 284 6.51 -4.22 3.77
CA TYR A 284 5.57 -3.69 2.76
C TYR A 284 6.11 -2.45 2.06
N GLY A 285 6.34 -1.35 2.75
CA GLY A 285 6.99 -0.17 2.22
C GLY A 285 8.51 -0.21 2.39
N SER A 286 9.24 0.66 1.66
CA SER A 286 10.68 0.82 1.74
C SER A 286 11.10 2.29 1.80
N PRO A 287 12.01 2.70 2.70
CA PRO A 287 12.59 4.03 2.73
C PRO A 287 13.22 4.45 1.40
N ALA A 288 13.94 3.55 0.73
CA ALA A 288 14.60 3.81 -0.53
C ALA A 288 13.60 4.15 -1.66
N TRP A 289 12.51 3.40 -1.79
CA TRP A 289 11.45 3.68 -2.76
C TRP A 289 10.70 4.97 -2.42
N SER A 290 10.52 5.21 -1.13
CA SER A 290 9.87 6.42 -0.60
C SER A 290 10.66 7.67 -0.92
N ALA A 291 11.99 7.63 -0.83
CA ALA A 291 12.86 8.74 -1.21
C ALA A 291 12.69 9.11 -2.70
N LYS A 292 12.63 8.11 -3.59
CA LYS A 292 12.35 8.35 -5.02
C LYS A 292 10.97 8.96 -5.25
N ASN A 293 9.97 8.58 -4.45
CA ASN A 293 8.63 9.17 -4.49
C ASN A 293 8.64 10.65 -4.06
N VAL A 294 9.32 10.98 -2.96
CA VAL A 294 9.47 12.37 -2.49
C VAL A 294 10.18 13.21 -3.56
N PHE A 295 11.30 12.71 -4.11
CA PHE A 295 12.02 13.39 -5.20
C PHE A 295 11.09 13.69 -6.37
N SER A 296 10.39 12.67 -6.87
CA SER A 296 9.47 12.81 -8.01
C SER A 296 8.27 13.70 -7.70
N GLY A 297 7.80 13.72 -6.47
CA GLY A 297 6.70 14.58 -6.03
C GLY A 297 7.04 16.06 -6.04
N TYR A 298 8.28 16.41 -5.67
CA TYR A 298 8.76 17.79 -5.66
C TYR A 298 9.34 18.26 -7.01
N LEU A 299 10.10 17.39 -7.69
CA LEU A 299 10.90 17.77 -8.87
C LEU A 299 10.45 17.10 -10.18
N GLY A 300 9.52 16.14 -10.11
CA GLY A 300 9.13 15.33 -11.26
C GLY A 300 10.15 14.23 -11.58
N TRP A 301 10.09 13.72 -12.80
CA TRP A 301 10.87 12.55 -13.24
C TRP A 301 12.33 12.85 -13.59
N PHE A 302 12.70 14.11 -13.84
CA PHE A 302 14.03 14.47 -14.31
C PHE A 302 15.02 14.52 -13.14
N ASP A 303 16.08 13.75 -13.25
CA ASP A 303 17.12 13.59 -12.21
C ASP A 303 18.18 14.71 -12.19
N GLY A 304 18.10 15.68 -13.12
CA GLY A 304 19.06 16.77 -13.25
C GLY A 304 20.24 16.47 -14.18
N ASN A 305 20.42 15.23 -14.65
CA ASN A 305 21.50 14.87 -15.56
C ASN A 305 21.09 15.11 -17.02
N PRO A 306 21.78 15.99 -17.78
CA PRO A 306 21.45 16.27 -19.17
C PRO A 306 21.40 15.03 -20.08
N SER A 307 22.18 13.99 -19.79
CA SER A 307 22.19 12.77 -20.61
C SER A 307 20.90 11.94 -20.48
N THR A 308 20.17 12.07 -19.36
CA THR A 308 18.89 11.40 -19.12
C THR A 308 17.69 12.20 -19.62
N LEU A 309 17.88 13.47 -19.98
CA LEU A 309 16.80 14.31 -20.49
C LEU A 309 16.27 13.83 -21.85
N LYS A 310 17.16 13.37 -22.73
CA LYS A 310 16.83 12.79 -24.03
C LYS A 310 17.72 11.58 -24.30
N PRO A 311 17.53 10.48 -23.56
CA PRO A 311 18.37 9.30 -23.74
C PRO A 311 18.12 8.63 -25.11
N LEU A 312 19.06 7.80 -25.54
CA LEU A 312 18.85 6.94 -26.71
C LEU A 312 17.62 6.04 -26.51
N PRO A 313 16.92 5.67 -27.59
CA PRO A 313 15.92 4.60 -27.52
C PRO A 313 16.52 3.34 -26.90
N LYS A 314 15.77 2.67 -26.01
CA LYS A 314 16.29 1.52 -25.23
C LYS A 314 16.86 0.40 -26.11
N LYS A 315 16.32 0.19 -27.31
CA LYS A 315 16.85 -0.78 -28.26
C LYS A 315 18.24 -0.36 -28.76
N GLU A 316 18.40 0.88 -29.20
CA GLU A 316 19.67 1.43 -29.68
C GLU A 316 20.74 1.48 -28.59
N GLU A 317 20.35 1.85 -27.35
CA GLU A 317 21.23 1.76 -26.19
C GLU A 317 21.74 0.32 -25.99
N SER A 318 20.86 -0.68 -26.08
CA SER A 318 21.21 -2.10 -25.95
C SER A 318 22.14 -2.57 -27.09
N GLU A 319 21.88 -2.16 -28.33
CA GLU A 319 22.73 -2.47 -29.49
C GLU A 319 24.16 -1.91 -29.28
N ASN A 320 24.27 -0.66 -28.86
CA ASN A 320 25.56 -0.02 -28.60
C ASN A 320 26.30 -0.69 -27.43
N PHE A 321 25.59 -1.02 -26.35
CA PHE A 321 26.18 -1.69 -25.19
C PHE A 321 26.69 -3.09 -25.52
N ILE A 322 25.91 -3.89 -26.22
CA ILE A 322 26.29 -5.24 -26.69
C ILE A 322 27.49 -5.17 -27.62
N LYS A 323 27.53 -4.20 -28.55
CA LYS A 323 28.69 -3.97 -29.40
C LYS A 323 29.94 -3.60 -28.62
N LEU A 324 29.81 -2.74 -27.59
CA LEU A 324 30.91 -2.30 -26.73
C LEU A 324 31.58 -3.47 -26.01
N VAL A 325 30.80 -4.46 -25.55
CA VAL A 325 31.31 -5.61 -24.84
C VAL A 325 31.73 -6.78 -25.75
N GLY A 326 31.74 -6.62 -27.06
CA GLY A 326 32.20 -7.64 -28.02
C GLY A 326 31.15 -8.58 -28.55
N GLY A 327 29.86 -8.30 -28.37
CA GLY A 327 28.75 -9.06 -28.93
C GLY A 327 27.80 -9.65 -27.91
N TRP A 328 26.70 -10.23 -28.43
CA TRP A 328 25.60 -10.78 -27.61
C TRP A 328 26.07 -11.97 -26.77
N ASP A 329 26.81 -12.91 -27.34
CA ASP A 329 27.28 -14.12 -26.64
C ASP A 329 28.25 -13.76 -25.50
N ASN A 330 29.11 -12.77 -25.71
CA ASN A 330 30.03 -12.30 -24.68
C ASN A 330 29.29 -11.60 -23.53
N LEU A 331 28.23 -10.80 -23.82
CA LEU A 331 27.40 -10.20 -22.78
C LEU A 331 26.65 -11.25 -21.98
N PHE A 332 26.15 -12.31 -22.63
CA PHE A 332 25.50 -13.42 -21.94
C PHE A 332 26.49 -14.14 -20.98
N GLU A 333 27.68 -14.44 -21.44
CA GLU A 333 28.74 -15.06 -20.63
C GLU A 333 29.10 -14.18 -19.41
N ILE A 334 29.23 -12.86 -19.62
CA ILE A 334 29.46 -11.91 -18.50
C ILE A 334 28.31 -11.95 -17.49
N ALA A 335 27.06 -11.98 -17.96
CA ALA A 335 25.88 -12.05 -17.09
C ALA A 335 25.83 -13.37 -16.30
N GLU A 336 26.12 -14.50 -16.96
CA GLU A 336 26.17 -15.83 -16.33
C GLU A 336 27.28 -15.92 -15.29
N ASN A 337 28.49 -15.44 -15.60
CA ASN A 337 29.60 -15.39 -14.65
C ASN A 337 29.28 -14.50 -13.44
N SER A 338 28.66 -13.33 -13.67
CA SER A 338 28.22 -12.47 -12.57
C SER A 338 27.22 -13.18 -11.64
N TYR A 339 26.28 -13.92 -12.20
CA TYR A 339 25.33 -14.73 -11.41
C TYR A 339 26.07 -15.80 -10.59
N MET A 340 27.02 -16.53 -11.19
CA MET A 340 27.80 -17.57 -10.52
C MET A 340 28.67 -17.02 -9.37
N GLU A 341 29.11 -15.78 -9.47
CA GLU A 341 29.88 -15.05 -8.45
C GLU A 341 28.99 -14.41 -7.37
N GLY A 342 27.66 -14.55 -7.44
CA GLY A 342 26.71 -13.96 -6.48
C GLY A 342 26.29 -12.52 -6.80
N GLY A 343 26.71 -11.98 -7.92
CA GLY A 343 26.33 -10.63 -8.41
C GLY A 343 24.94 -10.62 -9.08
N PHE A 344 23.92 -11.13 -8.38
CA PHE A 344 22.58 -11.39 -8.94
C PHE A 344 21.91 -10.14 -9.53
N GLN A 345 22.02 -8.99 -8.84
CA GLN A 345 21.44 -7.74 -9.31
C GLN A 345 22.11 -7.26 -10.60
N TRP A 346 23.42 -7.36 -10.71
CA TRP A 346 24.14 -7.00 -11.91
C TRP A 346 23.82 -7.95 -13.06
N ALA A 347 23.83 -9.25 -12.83
CA ALA A 347 23.38 -10.24 -13.79
C ALA A 347 21.96 -9.94 -14.30
N LEU A 348 21.03 -9.64 -13.40
CA LEU A 348 19.65 -9.25 -13.74
C LEU A 348 19.61 -8.03 -14.66
N GLN A 349 20.37 -6.99 -14.37
CA GLN A 349 20.44 -5.78 -15.20
C GLN A 349 21.01 -6.07 -16.60
N LEU A 350 22.01 -6.97 -16.71
CA LEU A 350 22.57 -7.37 -18.01
C LEU A 350 21.56 -8.14 -18.86
N THR A 351 20.67 -8.94 -18.25
CA THR A 351 19.58 -9.61 -19.00
C THR A 351 18.62 -8.63 -19.64
N ASP A 352 18.46 -7.41 -19.11
CA ASP A 352 17.62 -6.38 -19.73
C ASP A 352 18.14 -5.96 -21.11
N TYR A 353 19.46 -5.80 -21.27
CA TYR A 353 20.06 -5.46 -22.57
C TYR A 353 19.89 -6.62 -23.58
N LEU A 354 20.08 -7.85 -23.13
CA LEU A 354 19.96 -9.05 -23.93
C LEU A 354 18.51 -9.25 -24.42
N LEU A 355 17.54 -9.25 -23.52
CA LEU A 355 16.12 -9.50 -23.84
C LEU A 355 15.48 -8.37 -24.64
N ARG A 356 16.00 -7.14 -24.58
CA ARG A 356 15.52 -6.06 -25.49
C ARG A 356 15.80 -6.33 -26.95
N LEU A 357 16.88 -7.05 -27.27
CA LEU A 357 17.21 -7.44 -28.66
C LEU A 357 16.64 -8.80 -29.04
N ARG A 358 16.59 -9.74 -28.13
CA ARG A 358 16.04 -11.10 -28.32
C ARG A 358 15.03 -11.42 -27.20
N PRO A 359 13.77 -10.92 -27.30
CA PRO A 359 12.79 -11.03 -26.21
C PRO A 359 12.42 -12.46 -25.80
N ASN A 360 12.62 -13.45 -26.69
CA ASN A 360 12.25 -14.84 -26.47
C ASN A 360 13.50 -15.75 -26.39
N ASP A 361 14.65 -15.22 -25.96
CA ASP A 361 15.85 -16.02 -25.77
C ASP A 361 15.74 -16.84 -24.48
N GLU A 362 15.43 -18.12 -24.61
CA GLU A 362 15.17 -19.02 -23.48
C GLU A 362 16.31 -19.06 -22.44
N LYS A 363 17.58 -19.03 -22.88
CA LYS A 363 18.72 -19.04 -21.95
C LYS A 363 18.75 -17.77 -21.10
N THR A 364 18.53 -16.63 -21.71
CA THR A 364 18.52 -15.34 -21.02
C THR A 364 17.30 -15.23 -20.07
N GLU A 365 16.13 -15.75 -20.49
CA GLU A 365 14.96 -15.81 -19.61
C GLU A 365 15.18 -16.70 -18.39
N LEU A 366 15.80 -17.86 -18.54
CA LEU A 366 16.15 -18.75 -17.43
C LEU A 366 17.16 -18.09 -16.48
N LEU A 367 18.19 -17.43 -17.01
CA LEU A 367 19.14 -16.69 -16.19
C LEU A 367 18.44 -15.57 -15.41
N ARG A 368 17.55 -14.82 -16.07
CA ARG A 368 16.74 -13.77 -15.43
C ARG A 368 15.88 -14.31 -14.30
N GLN A 369 15.21 -15.43 -14.51
CA GLN A 369 14.41 -16.11 -13.47
C GLN A 369 15.29 -16.52 -12.28
N SER A 370 16.45 -17.11 -12.56
CA SER A 370 17.42 -17.52 -11.50
C SER A 370 17.90 -16.31 -10.68
N CYS A 371 18.19 -15.17 -11.34
CA CYS A 371 18.56 -13.94 -10.65
C CYS A 371 17.43 -13.43 -9.73
N LEU A 372 16.19 -13.43 -10.22
CA LEU A 372 15.04 -12.97 -9.43
C LEU A 372 14.77 -13.87 -8.21
N ILE A 373 14.90 -15.19 -8.37
CA ILE A 373 14.77 -16.13 -7.25
C ILE A 373 15.88 -15.91 -6.22
N ALA A 374 17.13 -15.76 -6.67
CA ALA A 374 18.25 -15.54 -5.78
C ALA A 374 18.14 -14.23 -5.00
N LEU A 375 17.68 -13.15 -5.65
CA LEU A 375 17.43 -11.86 -5.00
C LEU A 375 16.27 -11.97 -4.00
N GLY A 376 15.16 -12.64 -4.36
CA GLY A 376 14.04 -12.85 -3.44
C GLY A 376 14.46 -13.60 -2.17
N ASN A 377 15.33 -14.61 -2.30
CA ASN A 377 15.87 -15.36 -1.17
C ASN A 377 16.82 -14.55 -0.28
N GLN A 378 17.38 -13.42 -0.76
CA GLN A 378 18.18 -12.51 0.06
C GLN A 378 17.33 -11.56 0.91
N GLU A 379 16.09 -11.32 0.52
CA GLU A 379 15.16 -10.45 1.24
C GLU A 379 14.34 -11.20 2.32
N SER A 380 14.34 -12.56 2.28
CA SER A 380 13.69 -13.44 3.27
C SER A 380 14.63 -13.78 4.49
#